data_ce34d5a0e5729d25ccab04aaeebcbd60
#
_entry.id   ce34d5a0e5729d25ccab04aaeebcbd60
#
_cell.length_a   1.000
_cell.length_b   1.000
_cell.length_c   1.000
_cell.angle_alpha   90.00
_cell.angle_beta   90.00
_cell.angle_gamma   90.00
#
_symmetry.space_group_name_H-M   'P 1'
#
loop_
_entity.id
_entity.type
_entity.pdbx_description
1 polymer ?
#
loop_
_entity_poly.entity_id
_entity_poly.type
_entity_poly.pdbx_seq_one_letter_code
_entity_poly.pdbx_strand_id
1 'polypeptide(L)'
;MPTFRSIRHRRHFRRTVLTGIAAGLLASPLVMPTATAGATLAPPAPDGPPVPRLRWSHCGEGLECTTAKVPLDYDRPHGATIALALIRLPASDAGQRIGSIFLNPGGPGKSGVDSIRQGGRSLFSAEVRARFDLVGFDPRGIIGSTPLRCFDSLEQAQAVLPPFRFPVTASEERSWVQADRTLARACARRGGPVIDHMATGDAARDLDLLRQAVGDKQLTYVGLSYGAFLGATYANLFPGKVRGLVLDGVPDPVAWTTGRGSQARTQPLFNRLGSAEGAYATLLEFFRLCDRGGPTCAFSQGEPGRRYAALAKRLLANPAQTPDGPVTYADLVARTLDAMEDPATWPGLADTLQQLDSMTRPQVGAATVRKAQPTRLTVPQQRYRNILEGFPGVACSDSDNPADVGAWERAADASDRKAPYFGRYWTWFSSICQPWPGRDTRRYTGPWTKPTANPVLIVGNRFDPASPYQGAVTLARLLPRSRLLTLDGWGHTSEGKSSCIDAHTDRYLLTTRVPARDTVCRPDIVPFAKPAAAQLASGPAEHARS
;
A
#
# COMPACT_ATOMS: atom_id res chain seq x y z
N MET A 1 -27.06 46.40 7.54
CA MET A 1 -28.03 47.13 6.72
C MET A 1 -27.28 47.67 5.50
N PRO A 2 -27.80 47.56 4.26
CA PRO A 2 -29.19 47.36 3.90
C PRO A 2 -29.49 46.06 3.10
N THR A 3 -30.73 45.72 3.16
CA THR A 3 -31.54 44.73 2.47
C THR A 3 -31.70 44.98 0.99
N PHE A 4 -31.71 43.92 0.15
CA PHE A 4 -32.40 43.99 -1.15
C PHE A 4 -33.30 42.75 -1.40
N ARG A 5 -34.48 43.06 -1.90
CA ARG A 5 -35.68 42.25 -2.06
C ARG A 5 -35.63 41.31 -3.27
N SER A 6 -36.35 40.23 -3.10
CA SER A 6 -36.86 39.26 -4.07
C SER A 6 -37.60 39.88 -5.25
N ILE A 7 -37.44 39.28 -6.46
CA ILE A 7 -38.44 39.37 -7.53
C ILE A 7 -38.64 37.98 -8.14
N ARG A 8 -39.86 37.47 -7.97
CA ARG A 8 -40.40 36.29 -8.66
C ARG A 8 -40.91 36.68 -10.04
N HIS A 9 -40.56 35.91 -11.07
CA HIS A 9 -41.31 35.88 -12.32
C HIS A 9 -41.82 34.48 -12.63
N ARG A 10 -43.17 34.34 -12.51
CA ARG A 10 -43.96 33.26 -13.12
C ARG A 10 -44.12 33.54 -14.62
N ARG A 11 -43.93 32.54 -15.48
CA ARG A 11 -44.52 32.50 -16.82
C ARG A 11 -45.27 31.20 -17.02
N HIS A 12 -46.58 31.40 -17.24
CA HIS A 12 -47.52 30.40 -17.73
C HIS A 12 -47.25 30.09 -19.21
N PHE A 13 -47.35 28.84 -19.63
CA PHE A 13 -47.54 28.48 -21.03
C PHE A 13 -48.81 27.62 -21.16
N ARG A 14 -49.69 28.06 -22.09
CA ARG A 14 -51.03 27.54 -22.38
C ARG A 14 -50.95 26.26 -23.22
N ARG A 15 -51.86 25.34 -22.92
CA ARG A 15 -52.21 24.20 -23.78
C ARG A 15 -53.06 24.69 -24.94
N THR A 16 -52.74 24.16 -26.16
CA THR A 16 -53.68 24.22 -27.31
C THR A 16 -54.00 22.80 -27.74
N VAL A 17 -55.28 22.50 -27.72
CA VAL A 17 -55.89 21.26 -28.22
C VAL A 17 -56.29 21.49 -29.67
N LEU A 18 -55.98 20.58 -30.55
CA LEU A 18 -56.50 20.52 -31.93
C LEU A 18 -57.07 19.16 -32.19
N THR A 19 -58.39 19.11 -32.30
CA THR A 19 -59.24 17.99 -32.79
C THR A 19 -59.26 18.05 -34.33
N GLY A 20 -59.07 16.92 -34.97
CA GLY A 20 -59.25 16.71 -36.43
C GLY A 20 -59.90 15.37 -36.74
N ILE A 21 -60.95 15.46 -37.51
CA ILE A 21 -62.03 14.53 -37.81
C ILE A 21 -61.61 13.44 -38.82
N ALA A 22 -62.14 12.24 -38.64
CA ALA A 22 -62.00 11.05 -39.46
C ALA A 22 -62.68 11.14 -40.82
N ALA A 23 -62.13 10.46 -41.84
CA ALA A 23 -62.86 10.00 -43.00
C ALA A 23 -62.33 8.60 -43.40
N GLY A 24 -63.26 7.62 -43.35
CA GLY A 24 -62.97 6.24 -43.67
C GLY A 24 -62.99 5.94 -45.18
N LEU A 25 -62.24 4.98 -45.60
CA LEU A 25 -62.37 4.25 -46.85
C LEU A 25 -62.10 2.76 -46.59
N LEU A 26 -63.11 1.95 -46.90
CA LEU A 26 -63.09 0.48 -46.84
C LEU A 26 -62.28 -0.06 -48.03
N ALA A 27 -61.26 -0.90 -47.76
CA ALA A 27 -60.67 -1.79 -48.73
C ALA A 27 -60.37 -3.15 -48.09
N SER A 28 -60.95 -4.21 -48.64
CA SER A 28 -60.79 -5.59 -48.17
C SER A 28 -59.41 -6.13 -48.41
N PRO A 29 -58.87 -7.00 -47.49
CA PRO A 29 -57.53 -7.48 -47.61
C PRO A 29 -57.43 -8.80 -48.39
N LEU A 30 -56.49 -8.87 -49.31
CA LEU A 30 -55.91 -10.12 -49.80
C LEU A 30 -54.99 -10.70 -48.75
N VAL A 31 -55.31 -11.89 -48.24
CA VAL A 31 -54.46 -12.64 -47.30
C VAL A 31 -53.41 -13.41 -48.12
N MET A 32 -52.13 -12.99 -48.03
CA MET A 32 -51.00 -13.85 -48.36
C MET A 32 -50.40 -14.40 -47.06
N PRO A 33 -50.01 -15.67 -46.98
CA PRO A 33 -49.33 -16.20 -45.80
C PRO A 33 -47.88 -15.72 -45.79
N THR A 34 -47.54 -14.82 -44.87
CA THR A 34 -46.15 -14.49 -44.56
C THR A 34 -45.61 -15.51 -43.57
N ALA A 35 -44.63 -16.32 -44.01
CA ALA A 35 -43.81 -17.13 -43.13
C ALA A 35 -42.96 -16.18 -42.26
N THR A 36 -43.36 -15.93 -41.01
CA THR A 36 -42.52 -15.28 -40.01
C THR A 36 -41.44 -16.24 -39.57
N ALA A 37 -40.23 -16.12 -40.16
CA ALA A 37 -39.04 -16.64 -39.55
C ALA A 37 -38.85 -15.90 -38.20
N GLY A 38 -39.15 -16.58 -37.09
CA GLY A 38 -38.89 -16.08 -35.75
C GLY A 38 -37.38 -15.93 -35.55
N ALA A 39 -36.88 -14.72 -35.74
CA ALA A 39 -35.57 -14.37 -35.21
C ALA A 39 -35.67 -14.43 -33.69
N THR A 40 -35.18 -15.51 -33.11
CA THR A 40 -34.90 -15.59 -31.68
C THR A 40 -33.87 -14.50 -31.38
N LEU A 41 -34.33 -13.37 -30.88
CA LEU A 41 -33.47 -12.35 -30.29
C LEU A 41 -32.64 -13.04 -29.20
N ALA A 42 -31.34 -13.12 -29.41
CA ALA A 42 -30.44 -13.53 -28.35
C ALA A 42 -30.74 -12.66 -27.11
N PRO A 43 -30.77 -13.24 -25.90
CA PRO A 43 -30.95 -12.45 -24.70
C PRO A 43 -29.92 -11.33 -24.68
N PRO A 44 -30.28 -10.10 -24.25
CA PRO A 44 -29.33 -8.99 -24.15
C PRO A 44 -28.13 -9.46 -23.33
N ALA A 45 -26.94 -9.20 -23.83
CA ALA A 45 -25.71 -9.50 -23.09
C ALA A 45 -25.82 -8.81 -21.71
N PRO A 46 -25.42 -9.47 -20.62
CA PRO A 46 -25.46 -8.83 -19.31
C PRO A 46 -24.66 -7.54 -19.36
N ASP A 47 -25.23 -6.43 -18.90
CA ASP A 47 -24.67 -5.07 -18.98
C ASP A 47 -23.36 -4.91 -18.19
N GLY A 48 -22.87 -5.94 -17.47
CA GLY A 48 -21.68 -5.94 -16.64
C GLY A 48 -20.44 -6.55 -17.30
N PRO A 49 -19.25 -6.29 -16.75
CA PRO A 49 -18.01 -6.88 -17.23
C PRO A 49 -18.05 -8.42 -17.13
N PRO A 50 -17.50 -9.14 -18.13
CA PRO A 50 -17.50 -10.60 -18.12
C PRO A 50 -16.61 -11.12 -16.97
N VAL A 51 -17.14 -12.09 -16.20
CA VAL A 51 -16.39 -12.76 -15.14
C VAL A 51 -15.33 -13.69 -15.77
N PRO A 52 -14.04 -13.54 -15.41
CA PRO A 52 -12.98 -14.34 -15.99
C PRO A 52 -13.10 -15.82 -15.58
N ARG A 53 -12.82 -16.72 -16.52
CA ARG A 53 -12.72 -18.17 -16.25
C ARG A 53 -11.28 -18.48 -15.85
N LEU A 54 -11.08 -18.93 -14.61
CA LEU A 54 -9.77 -19.30 -14.09
C LEU A 54 -9.45 -20.77 -14.43
N ARG A 55 -8.28 -21.01 -15.02
CA ARG A 55 -7.72 -22.34 -15.24
C ARG A 55 -6.47 -22.49 -14.42
N TRP A 56 -6.60 -23.06 -13.23
CA TRP A 56 -5.51 -23.28 -12.32
C TRP A 56 -4.58 -24.38 -12.83
N SER A 57 -3.29 -24.17 -12.74
CA SER A 57 -2.24 -25.15 -13.04
C SER A 57 -1.22 -25.18 -11.92
N HIS A 58 -0.67 -26.36 -11.62
CA HIS A 58 0.37 -26.52 -10.61
C HIS A 58 1.60 -25.67 -10.95
N CYS A 59 2.13 -24.93 -9.96
CA CYS A 59 3.29 -24.06 -10.15
C CYS A 59 4.33 -24.18 -9.00
N GLY A 60 4.44 -25.36 -8.44
CA GLY A 60 5.42 -25.73 -7.41
C GLY A 60 4.82 -25.81 -6.00
N GLU A 61 5.34 -26.71 -5.19
CA GLU A 61 5.07 -26.81 -3.73
C GLU A 61 3.58 -26.78 -3.32
N GLY A 62 2.69 -27.43 -4.08
CA GLY A 62 1.25 -27.41 -3.79
C GLY A 62 0.58 -26.08 -4.08
N LEU A 63 1.26 -25.17 -4.77
CA LEU A 63 0.74 -23.91 -5.26
C LEU A 63 0.13 -24.09 -6.65
N GLU A 64 -0.89 -23.31 -6.94
CA GLU A 64 -1.55 -23.26 -8.24
C GLU A 64 -1.51 -21.83 -8.78
N CYS A 65 -1.18 -21.68 -10.05
CA CYS A 65 -1.10 -20.40 -10.74
C CYS A 65 -2.12 -20.31 -11.87
N THR A 66 -2.58 -19.10 -12.16
CA THR A 66 -3.46 -18.81 -13.29
C THR A 66 -3.33 -17.37 -13.75
N THR A 67 -4.02 -17.05 -14.82
CA THR A 67 -4.16 -15.68 -15.33
C THR A 67 -5.64 -15.37 -15.55
N ALA A 68 -6.10 -14.23 -15.07
CA ALA A 68 -7.44 -13.71 -15.29
C ALA A 68 -7.42 -12.59 -16.33
N LYS A 69 -8.32 -12.61 -17.31
CA LYS A 69 -8.53 -11.48 -18.22
C LYS A 69 -9.63 -10.58 -17.65
N VAL A 70 -9.33 -9.30 -17.47
CA VAL A 70 -10.26 -8.28 -16.99
C VAL A 70 -10.30 -7.09 -17.96
N PRO A 71 -11.35 -6.27 -17.96
CA PRO A 71 -11.38 -5.07 -18.81
C PRO A 71 -10.19 -4.14 -18.51
N LEU A 72 -9.57 -3.62 -19.55
CA LEU A 72 -8.64 -2.50 -19.39
C LEU A 72 -9.40 -1.27 -18.85
N ASP A 73 -10.55 -1.00 -19.44
CA ASP A 73 -11.41 0.15 -19.16
C ASP A 73 -12.80 -0.32 -18.73
N TYR A 74 -13.20 -0.04 -17.51
CA TYR A 74 -14.51 -0.42 -16.97
C TYR A 74 -15.69 0.38 -17.52
N ASP A 75 -15.47 1.49 -18.24
CA ASP A 75 -16.53 2.17 -19.00
C ASP A 75 -16.78 1.47 -20.35
N ARG A 76 -15.84 0.64 -20.77
CA ARG A 76 -15.93 -0.21 -21.98
C ARG A 76 -15.63 -1.67 -21.62
N PRO A 77 -16.47 -2.32 -20.80
CA PRO A 77 -16.16 -3.61 -20.18
C PRO A 77 -16.01 -4.76 -21.18
N HIS A 78 -16.51 -4.62 -22.41
CA HIS A 78 -16.36 -5.57 -23.51
C HIS A 78 -15.28 -5.17 -24.53
N GLY A 79 -14.48 -4.12 -24.24
CA GLY A 79 -13.38 -3.63 -25.06
C GLY A 79 -12.07 -4.39 -24.84
N ALA A 80 -10.96 -3.65 -24.88
CA ALA A 80 -9.64 -4.20 -24.62
C ALA A 80 -9.54 -4.80 -23.21
N THR A 81 -8.76 -5.88 -23.07
CA THR A 81 -8.54 -6.57 -21.79
C THR A 81 -7.08 -6.57 -21.41
N ILE A 82 -6.82 -6.67 -20.12
CA ILE A 82 -5.51 -6.92 -19.53
C ILE A 82 -5.51 -8.27 -18.81
N ALA A 83 -4.31 -8.83 -18.61
CA ALA A 83 -4.11 -10.08 -17.88
C ALA A 83 -3.64 -9.77 -16.46
N LEU A 84 -4.28 -10.39 -15.47
CA LEU A 84 -3.86 -10.37 -14.06
C LEU A 84 -3.25 -11.72 -13.71
N ALA A 85 -2.07 -11.71 -13.08
CA ALA A 85 -1.43 -12.91 -12.55
C ALA A 85 -1.98 -13.24 -11.16
N LEU A 86 -2.30 -14.52 -10.95
CA LEU A 86 -2.79 -15.05 -9.68
C LEU A 86 -2.00 -16.29 -9.26
N ILE A 87 -1.90 -16.47 -7.96
CA ILE A 87 -1.44 -17.69 -7.30
C ILE A 87 -2.44 -18.09 -6.21
N ARG A 88 -2.59 -19.39 -6.01
CA ARG A 88 -3.41 -19.94 -4.93
C ARG A 88 -2.64 -20.97 -4.14
N LEU A 89 -2.71 -20.89 -2.81
CA LEU A 89 -2.40 -21.97 -1.91
C LEU A 89 -3.74 -22.55 -1.41
N PRO A 90 -4.15 -23.75 -1.86
CA PRO A 90 -5.43 -24.34 -1.48
C PRO A 90 -5.57 -24.52 0.04
N ALA A 91 -6.81 -24.51 0.52
CA ALA A 91 -7.14 -24.88 1.89
C ALA A 91 -6.62 -26.29 2.19
N SER A 92 -6.05 -26.49 3.37
CA SER A 92 -5.50 -27.81 3.76
C SER A 92 -6.59 -28.83 4.10
N ASP A 93 -7.84 -28.40 4.33
CA ASP A 93 -9.02 -29.24 4.50
C ASP A 93 -10.13 -28.77 3.53
N ALA A 94 -10.21 -29.41 2.37
CA ALA A 94 -11.21 -29.09 1.35
C ALA A 94 -12.66 -29.29 1.84
N GLY A 95 -12.89 -30.21 2.79
CA GLY A 95 -14.22 -30.50 3.34
C GLY A 95 -14.75 -29.39 4.24
N GLN A 96 -13.86 -28.59 4.83
CA GLN A 96 -14.22 -27.48 5.71
C GLN A 96 -14.02 -26.09 5.06
N ARG A 97 -13.74 -26.04 3.76
CA ARG A 97 -13.46 -24.81 3.05
C ARG A 97 -14.63 -23.82 3.14
N ILE A 98 -14.36 -22.60 3.60
CA ILE A 98 -15.32 -21.48 3.67
C ILE A 98 -15.29 -20.65 2.37
N GLY A 99 -14.12 -20.41 1.80
CA GLY A 99 -13.92 -19.55 0.64
C GLY A 99 -12.45 -19.22 0.41
N SER A 100 -12.17 -18.08 -0.20
CA SER A 100 -10.82 -17.61 -0.49
C SER A 100 -10.50 -16.35 0.32
N ILE A 101 -9.29 -16.24 0.87
CA ILE A 101 -8.72 -14.99 1.38
C ILE A 101 -7.84 -14.40 0.28
N PHE A 102 -8.21 -13.23 -0.23
CA PHE A 102 -7.35 -12.47 -1.12
C PHE A 102 -6.37 -11.63 -0.30
N LEU A 103 -5.08 -11.66 -0.69
CA LEU A 103 -4.02 -10.92 -0.03
C LEU A 103 -3.41 -9.86 -0.96
N ASN A 104 -3.20 -8.64 -0.44
CA ASN A 104 -2.38 -7.62 -1.07
C ASN A 104 -1.37 -7.04 -0.08
N PRO A 105 -0.05 -7.18 -0.33
CA PRO A 105 1.01 -6.76 0.59
C PRO A 105 1.31 -5.26 0.57
N GLY A 106 0.64 -4.49 -0.29
CA GLY A 106 0.79 -3.05 -0.36
C GLY A 106 1.88 -2.54 -1.31
N GLY A 107 2.62 -1.58 -0.87
CA GLY A 107 3.55 -0.78 -1.66
C GLY A 107 3.01 0.63 -1.89
N PRO A 108 2.26 0.96 -3.00
CA PRO A 108 1.84 0.07 -4.10
C PRO A 108 3.00 -0.44 -4.95
N GLY A 109 2.74 -1.52 -5.70
CA GLY A 109 3.73 -2.10 -6.61
C GLY A 109 4.37 -3.41 -6.12
N LYS A 110 4.08 -3.86 -4.88
CA LYS A 110 4.48 -5.19 -4.41
C LYS A 110 3.61 -6.29 -5.02
N SER A 111 4.19 -7.48 -5.22
CA SER A 111 3.50 -8.64 -5.79
C SER A 111 2.74 -9.44 -4.74
N GLY A 112 1.43 -9.60 -4.91
CA GLY A 112 0.64 -10.54 -4.11
C GLY A 112 0.96 -12.00 -4.46
N VAL A 113 1.34 -12.27 -5.71
CA VAL A 113 1.80 -13.60 -6.15
C VAL A 113 3.06 -14.03 -5.39
N ASP A 114 4.06 -13.14 -5.29
CA ASP A 114 5.29 -13.45 -4.54
C ASP A 114 5.04 -13.59 -3.04
N SER A 115 4.15 -12.78 -2.48
CA SER A 115 3.82 -12.85 -1.05
C SER A 115 3.24 -14.21 -0.66
N ILE A 116 2.33 -14.76 -1.46
CA ILE A 116 1.81 -16.11 -1.21
C ILE A 116 2.88 -17.17 -1.49
N ARG A 117 3.69 -17.02 -2.54
CA ARG A 117 4.76 -17.97 -2.88
C ARG A 117 5.79 -18.10 -1.76
N GLN A 118 6.19 -16.98 -1.16
CA GLN A 118 7.25 -16.93 -0.15
C GLN A 118 6.76 -17.16 1.27
N GLY A 119 5.58 -16.63 1.63
CA GLY A 119 5.08 -16.60 3.00
C GLY A 119 3.74 -17.28 3.23
N GLY A 120 2.98 -17.67 2.21
CA GLY A 120 1.59 -18.10 2.34
C GLY A 120 1.34 -19.22 3.35
N ARG A 121 2.34 -20.07 3.62
CA ARG A 121 2.23 -21.17 4.60
C ARG A 121 2.24 -20.70 6.05
N SER A 122 2.86 -19.57 6.34
CA SER A 122 3.05 -19.04 7.69
C SER A 122 2.24 -17.78 8.01
N LEU A 123 1.51 -17.23 7.03
CA LEU A 123 0.76 -15.97 7.18
C LEU A 123 -0.41 -16.07 8.18
N PHE A 124 -1.00 -17.24 8.36
CA PHE A 124 -2.17 -17.45 9.21
C PHE A 124 -2.07 -18.74 10.01
N SER A 125 -2.86 -18.86 11.06
CA SER A 125 -2.95 -20.09 11.85
C SER A 125 -3.36 -21.30 11.01
N ALA A 126 -3.07 -22.49 11.54
CA ALA A 126 -3.46 -23.76 10.92
C ALA A 126 -5.00 -23.84 10.71
N GLU A 127 -5.80 -23.26 11.61
CA GLU A 127 -7.26 -23.26 11.49
C GLU A 127 -7.74 -22.40 10.32
N VAL A 128 -7.19 -21.21 10.13
CA VAL A 128 -7.49 -20.36 8.96
C VAL A 128 -7.02 -21.04 7.69
N ARG A 129 -5.81 -21.64 7.71
CA ARG A 129 -5.24 -22.38 6.58
C ARG A 129 -6.05 -23.63 6.18
N ALA A 130 -6.69 -24.28 7.16
CA ALA A 130 -7.59 -25.41 6.86
C ALA A 130 -8.85 -24.98 6.12
N ARG A 131 -9.33 -23.76 6.34
CA ARG A 131 -10.67 -23.32 5.93
C ARG A 131 -10.70 -22.34 4.76
N PHE A 132 -9.54 -21.82 4.32
CA PHE A 132 -9.47 -20.87 3.23
C PHE A 132 -8.37 -21.19 2.22
N ASP A 133 -8.70 -21.05 0.94
CA ASP A 133 -7.67 -20.85 -0.06
C ASP A 133 -7.02 -19.48 0.17
N LEU A 134 -5.69 -19.40 0.12
CA LEU A 134 -5.01 -18.10 0.08
C LEU A 134 -4.73 -17.72 -1.36
N VAL A 135 -5.24 -16.57 -1.79
CA VAL A 135 -5.11 -16.10 -3.16
C VAL A 135 -4.30 -14.79 -3.18
N GLY A 136 -3.13 -14.84 -3.78
CA GLY A 136 -2.36 -13.66 -4.14
C GLY A 136 -2.62 -13.25 -5.57
N PHE A 137 -2.65 -11.95 -5.83
CA PHE A 137 -2.72 -11.43 -7.18
C PHE A 137 -1.82 -10.20 -7.31
N ASP A 138 -1.28 -10.00 -8.50
CA ASP A 138 -0.63 -8.74 -8.83
C ASP A 138 -1.69 -7.77 -9.35
N PRO A 139 -1.84 -6.57 -8.79
CA PRO A 139 -2.75 -5.57 -9.33
C PRO A 139 -2.41 -5.21 -10.78
N ARG A 140 -3.36 -4.62 -11.50
CA ARG A 140 -3.18 -4.13 -12.86
C ARG A 140 -1.94 -3.23 -12.98
N GLY A 141 -1.17 -3.41 -14.02
CA GLY A 141 0.07 -2.67 -14.26
C GLY A 141 1.28 -3.14 -13.44
N ILE A 142 1.13 -4.13 -12.55
CA ILE A 142 2.16 -4.57 -11.61
C ILE A 142 2.71 -5.94 -12.00
N ILE A 143 4.02 -6.07 -12.06
CA ILE A 143 4.88 -7.27 -12.19
C ILE A 143 4.36 -8.31 -13.18
N GLY A 144 3.48 -9.23 -12.78
CA GLY A 144 2.92 -10.29 -13.61
C GLY A 144 1.63 -9.90 -14.33
N SER A 145 1.03 -8.76 -14.01
CA SER A 145 -0.32 -8.34 -14.44
C SER A 145 -0.27 -7.23 -15.49
N THR A 146 -0.01 -7.58 -16.74
CA THR A 146 0.16 -6.60 -17.85
C THR A 146 0.97 -5.40 -17.38
N PRO A 147 2.27 -5.60 -17.07
CA PRO A 147 3.06 -4.62 -16.33
C PRO A 147 3.24 -3.32 -17.10
N LEU A 148 3.08 -2.20 -16.41
CA LEU A 148 3.53 -0.91 -16.91
C LEU A 148 5.04 -0.95 -17.10
N ARG A 149 5.52 -0.76 -18.32
CA ARG A 149 6.94 -0.77 -18.66
C ARG A 149 7.32 0.47 -19.44
N CYS A 150 8.26 1.22 -18.87
CA CYS A 150 8.76 2.46 -19.45
C CYS A 150 10.14 2.29 -20.11
N PHE A 151 10.82 1.16 -19.83
CA PHE A 151 12.15 0.81 -20.37
C PHE A 151 12.17 -0.63 -20.89
N ASP A 152 13.18 -0.97 -21.71
CA ASP A 152 13.35 -2.31 -22.25
C ASP A 152 14.01 -3.27 -21.25
N SER A 153 14.80 -2.73 -20.32
CA SER A 153 15.53 -3.52 -19.33
C SER A 153 15.59 -2.84 -17.97
N LEU A 154 15.86 -3.63 -16.92
CA LEU A 154 16.11 -3.13 -15.57
C LEU A 154 17.31 -2.19 -15.53
N GLU A 155 18.35 -2.48 -16.31
CA GLU A 155 19.56 -1.65 -16.41
C GLU A 155 19.23 -0.24 -16.94
N GLN A 156 18.41 -0.14 -18.00
CA GLN A 156 17.96 1.15 -18.52
C GLN A 156 17.10 1.91 -17.48
N ALA A 157 16.25 1.21 -16.75
CA ALA A 157 15.43 1.80 -15.71
C ALA A 157 16.29 2.32 -14.54
N GLN A 158 17.30 1.56 -14.13
CA GLN A 158 18.22 1.96 -13.06
C GLN A 158 19.14 3.12 -13.47
N ALA A 159 19.50 3.21 -14.75
CA ALA A 159 20.37 4.27 -15.25
C ALA A 159 19.77 5.68 -15.16
N VAL A 160 18.45 5.81 -15.01
CA VAL A 160 17.79 7.12 -14.83
C VAL A 160 17.75 7.56 -13.36
N LEU A 161 18.02 6.66 -12.41
CA LEU A 161 17.99 6.98 -10.99
C LEU A 161 19.25 7.76 -10.58
N PRO A 162 19.11 8.78 -9.71
CA PRO A 162 20.27 9.43 -9.11
C PRO A 162 21.09 8.45 -8.27
N PRO A 163 22.42 8.68 -8.12
CA PRO A 163 23.30 7.80 -7.34
C PRO A 163 23.20 8.03 -5.82
N PHE A 164 22.07 8.54 -5.33
CA PHE A 164 21.82 8.81 -3.91
C PHE A 164 20.36 8.44 -3.56
N ARG A 165 20.11 8.16 -2.27
CA ARG A 165 18.82 7.64 -1.80
C ARG A 165 17.69 8.66 -1.87
N PHE A 166 17.99 9.92 -1.58
CA PHE A 166 17.09 11.06 -1.69
C PHE A 166 17.93 12.35 -1.70
N PRO A 167 17.42 13.46 -2.25
CA PRO A 167 18.20 14.68 -2.35
C PRO A 167 18.32 15.39 -0.98
N VAL A 168 19.54 15.86 -0.67
CA VAL A 168 19.88 16.59 0.55
C VAL A 168 20.27 18.04 0.24
N THR A 169 20.83 18.27 -0.95
CA THR A 169 21.26 19.59 -1.41
C THR A 169 20.41 20.08 -2.57
N ALA A 170 20.38 21.39 -2.81
CA ALA A 170 19.67 21.98 -3.95
C ALA A 170 20.17 21.45 -5.31
N SER A 171 21.44 21.03 -5.42
CA SER A 171 21.97 20.40 -6.64
C SER A 171 21.40 19.01 -6.83
N GLU A 172 21.30 18.23 -5.76
CA GLU A 172 20.68 16.90 -5.78
C GLU A 172 19.18 16.97 -6.06
N GLU A 173 18.47 17.97 -5.54
CA GLU A 173 17.05 18.21 -5.86
C GLU A 173 16.84 18.45 -7.36
N ARG A 174 17.67 19.27 -7.97
CA ARG A 174 17.61 19.48 -9.44
C ARG A 174 17.86 18.17 -10.21
N SER A 175 18.83 17.38 -9.76
CA SER A 175 19.14 16.07 -10.38
C SER A 175 18.00 15.09 -10.21
N TRP A 176 17.35 15.08 -9.04
CA TRP A 176 16.20 14.24 -8.73
C TRP A 176 14.99 14.61 -9.61
N VAL A 177 14.65 15.89 -9.70
CA VAL A 177 13.58 16.41 -10.58
C VAL A 177 13.84 16.06 -12.05
N GLN A 178 15.11 16.12 -12.49
CA GLN A 178 15.46 15.72 -13.85
C GLN A 178 15.30 14.20 -14.08
N ALA A 179 15.61 13.37 -13.10
CA ALA A 179 15.38 11.92 -13.14
C ALA A 179 13.87 11.61 -13.21
N ASP A 180 13.05 12.25 -12.37
CA ASP A 180 11.60 12.13 -12.40
C ASP A 180 11.02 12.50 -13.78
N ARG A 181 11.44 13.62 -14.35
CA ARG A 181 11.04 14.04 -15.70
C ARG A 181 11.47 13.04 -16.78
N THR A 182 12.62 12.41 -16.60
CA THR A 182 13.12 11.41 -17.56
C THR A 182 12.30 10.14 -17.49
N LEU A 183 12.01 9.63 -16.29
CA LEU A 183 11.11 8.51 -16.08
C LEU A 183 9.70 8.82 -16.63
N ALA A 184 9.13 9.97 -16.30
CA ALA A 184 7.81 10.39 -16.79
C ALA A 184 7.74 10.42 -18.32
N ARG A 185 8.76 10.99 -19.00
CA ARG A 185 8.83 10.98 -20.47
C ARG A 185 8.96 9.59 -21.06
N ALA A 186 9.71 8.70 -20.41
CA ALA A 186 9.81 7.31 -20.85
C ALA A 186 8.46 6.60 -20.73
N CYS A 187 7.76 6.78 -19.61
CA CYS A 187 6.42 6.24 -19.39
C CYS A 187 5.37 6.81 -20.35
N ALA A 188 5.41 8.11 -20.66
CA ALA A 188 4.54 8.72 -21.66
C ALA A 188 4.69 8.11 -23.06
N ARG A 189 5.91 7.69 -23.43
CA ARG A 189 6.18 7.09 -24.74
C ARG A 189 5.90 5.60 -24.81
N ARG A 190 6.10 4.85 -23.72
CA ARG A 190 6.19 3.38 -23.73
C ARG A 190 5.21 2.70 -22.78
N GLY A 191 4.57 3.44 -21.86
CA GLY A 191 3.66 2.88 -20.85
C GLY A 191 2.43 2.18 -21.41
N GLY A 192 2.08 2.48 -22.66
CA GLY A 192 0.88 1.94 -23.30
C GLY A 192 -0.40 2.39 -22.58
N PRO A 193 -1.56 1.83 -22.96
CA PRO A 193 -2.83 2.30 -22.42
C PRO A 193 -3.06 1.97 -20.95
N VAL A 194 -2.32 1.02 -20.36
CA VAL A 194 -2.48 0.64 -18.95
C VAL A 194 -2.15 1.79 -17.99
N ILE A 195 -1.29 2.73 -18.40
CA ILE A 195 -0.86 3.86 -17.57
C ILE A 195 -2.02 4.76 -17.11
N ASP A 196 -3.10 4.84 -17.91
CA ASP A 196 -4.29 5.64 -17.60
C ASP A 196 -5.39 4.86 -16.86
N HIS A 197 -5.08 3.60 -16.46
CA HIS A 197 -6.03 2.69 -15.84
C HIS A 197 -5.44 1.97 -14.61
N MET A 198 -4.54 2.62 -13.87
CA MET A 198 -3.89 2.00 -12.71
C MET A 198 -4.42 2.50 -11.37
N ALA A 199 -5.44 3.36 -11.34
CA ALA A 199 -6.01 3.80 -10.08
C ALA A 199 -6.62 2.66 -9.27
N THR A 200 -6.58 2.79 -7.96
CA THR A 200 -7.08 1.79 -7.00
C THR A 200 -8.56 1.47 -7.19
N GLY A 201 -9.35 2.41 -7.71
CA GLY A 201 -10.75 2.16 -8.06
C GLY A 201 -10.93 1.04 -9.08
N ASP A 202 -10.08 0.97 -10.11
CA ASP A 202 -10.12 -0.08 -11.11
C ASP A 202 -9.54 -1.40 -10.55
N ALA A 203 -8.48 -1.34 -9.73
CA ALA A 203 -7.97 -2.53 -9.02
C ALA A 203 -9.02 -3.14 -8.07
N ALA A 204 -9.87 -2.33 -7.44
CA ALA A 204 -10.97 -2.81 -6.61
C ALA A 204 -12.08 -3.48 -7.44
N ARG A 205 -12.34 -3.01 -8.68
CA ARG A 205 -13.25 -3.68 -9.62
C ARG A 205 -12.67 -5.00 -10.12
N ASP A 206 -11.35 -5.05 -10.39
CA ASP A 206 -10.65 -6.31 -10.69
C ASP A 206 -10.85 -7.32 -9.56
N LEU A 207 -10.64 -6.89 -8.31
CA LEU A 207 -10.78 -7.74 -7.14
C LEU A 207 -12.22 -8.31 -7.01
N ASP A 208 -13.26 -7.54 -7.38
CA ASP A 208 -14.63 -8.05 -7.40
C ASP A 208 -14.85 -9.09 -8.50
N LEU A 209 -14.26 -8.92 -9.68
CA LEU A 209 -14.29 -9.93 -10.74
C LEU A 209 -13.53 -11.20 -10.33
N LEU A 210 -12.37 -11.07 -9.67
CA LEU A 210 -11.62 -12.21 -9.16
C LEU A 210 -12.39 -12.96 -8.07
N ARG A 211 -13.07 -12.25 -7.15
CA ARG A 211 -13.97 -12.84 -6.17
C ARG A 211 -15.06 -13.69 -6.84
N GLN A 212 -15.68 -13.16 -7.88
CA GLN A 212 -16.70 -13.89 -8.66
C GLN A 212 -16.09 -15.10 -9.36
N ALA A 213 -14.90 -14.96 -9.92
CA ALA A 213 -14.20 -16.01 -10.67
C ALA A 213 -13.79 -17.21 -9.81
N VAL A 214 -13.51 -17.02 -8.51
CA VAL A 214 -13.27 -18.11 -7.56
C VAL A 214 -14.58 -18.68 -6.97
N GLY A 215 -15.74 -18.12 -7.33
CA GLY A 215 -17.07 -18.58 -6.88
C GLY A 215 -17.53 -18.04 -5.53
N ASP A 216 -16.83 -17.09 -4.93
CA ASP A 216 -17.19 -16.54 -3.62
C ASP A 216 -18.29 -15.48 -3.72
N LYS A 217 -19.36 -15.61 -2.92
CA LYS A 217 -20.49 -14.64 -2.89
C LYS A 217 -20.09 -13.29 -2.33
N GLN A 218 -19.18 -13.28 -1.37
CA GLN A 218 -18.65 -12.09 -0.69
C GLN A 218 -17.14 -12.23 -0.52
N LEU A 219 -16.43 -11.10 -0.52
CA LEU A 219 -14.98 -11.03 -0.43
C LEU A 219 -14.50 -11.25 1.01
N THR A 220 -13.52 -12.15 1.20
CA THR A 220 -12.63 -12.14 2.36
C THR A 220 -11.26 -11.65 1.88
N TYR A 221 -10.71 -10.64 2.56
CA TYR A 221 -9.53 -9.94 2.10
C TYR A 221 -8.65 -9.48 3.27
N VAL A 222 -7.36 -9.58 3.09
CA VAL A 222 -6.34 -9.03 3.98
C VAL A 222 -5.47 -8.07 3.17
N GLY A 223 -5.45 -6.82 3.56
CA GLY A 223 -4.65 -5.79 2.93
C GLY A 223 -3.69 -5.15 3.91
N LEU A 224 -2.42 -5.10 3.54
CA LEU A 224 -1.35 -4.49 4.31
C LEU A 224 -0.95 -3.16 3.67
N SER A 225 -0.79 -2.09 4.46
CA SER A 225 -0.32 -0.80 3.94
C SER A 225 -1.23 -0.25 2.82
N TYR A 226 -0.69 0.05 1.64
CA TYR A 226 -1.51 0.37 0.47
C TYR A 226 -2.59 -0.70 0.17
N GLY A 227 -2.33 -1.98 0.44
CA GLY A 227 -3.35 -3.02 0.32
C GLY A 227 -4.56 -2.76 1.22
N ALA A 228 -4.36 -2.16 2.38
CA ALA A 228 -5.46 -1.73 3.24
C ALA A 228 -6.27 -0.57 2.62
N PHE A 229 -5.63 0.35 1.89
CA PHE A 229 -6.33 1.38 1.11
C PHE A 229 -7.13 0.78 -0.05
N LEU A 230 -6.61 -0.23 -0.75
CA LEU A 230 -7.35 -1.00 -1.76
C LEU A 230 -8.59 -1.66 -1.14
N GLY A 231 -8.45 -2.30 0.02
CA GLY A 231 -9.57 -2.89 0.75
C GLY A 231 -10.61 -1.86 1.21
N ALA A 232 -10.18 -0.67 1.66
CA ALA A 232 -11.07 0.44 2.00
C ALA A 232 -11.83 0.97 0.76
N THR A 233 -11.18 1.05 -0.39
CA THR A 233 -11.81 1.39 -1.67
C THR A 233 -12.85 0.35 -2.07
N TYR A 234 -12.51 -0.94 -1.98
CA TYR A 234 -13.44 -2.03 -2.24
C TYR A 234 -14.66 -1.97 -1.31
N ALA A 235 -14.46 -1.75 -0.02
CA ALA A 235 -15.55 -1.62 0.96
C ALA A 235 -16.58 -0.54 0.57
N ASN A 236 -16.13 0.54 -0.05
CA ASN A 236 -17.00 1.64 -0.47
C ASN A 236 -17.61 1.44 -1.87
N LEU A 237 -16.93 0.77 -2.79
CA LEU A 237 -17.48 0.44 -4.11
C LEU A 237 -18.46 -0.74 -4.06
N PHE A 238 -18.18 -1.75 -3.23
CA PHE A 238 -18.94 -3.00 -3.14
C PHE A 238 -19.36 -3.35 -1.71
N PRO A 239 -20.04 -2.44 -0.98
CA PRO A 239 -20.32 -2.63 0.46
C PRO A 239 -21.13 -3.89 0.77
N GLY A 240 -22.04 -4.29 -0.11
CA GLY A 240 -22.85 -5.52 0.03
C GLY A 240 -22.06 -6.81 -0.23
N LYS A 241 -20.84 -6.72 -0.80
CA LYS A 241 -20.00 -7.87 -1.15
C LYS A 241 -18.88 -8.14 -0.14
N VAL A 242 -18.89 -7.50 1.00
CA VAL A 242 -17.90 -7.69 2.06
C VAL A 242 -18.33 -8.83 2.99
N ARG A 243 -17.56 -9.94 3.02
CA ARG A 243 -17.63 -10.96 4.08
C ARG A 243 -16.74 -10.58 5.24
N GLY A 244 -15.46 -10.32 4.99
CA GLY A 244 -14.49 -9.90 6.01
C GLY A 244 -13.30 -9.19 5.37
N LEU A 245 -12.97 -8.00 5.87
CA LEU A 245 -11.80 -7.24 5.45
C LEU A 245 -10.93 -6.93 6.67
N VAL A 246 -9.67 -7.34 6.61
CA VAL A 246 -8.62 -6.92 7.55
C VAL A 246 -7.77 -5.86 6.86
N LEU A 247 -7.71 -4.67 7.41
CA LEU A 247 -7.02 -3.51 6.84
C LEU A 247 -5.95 -3.05 7.84
N ASP A 248 -4.72 -3.49 7.63
CA ASP A 248 -3.61 -3.27 8.55
C ASP A 248 -2.62 -2.22 8.01
N GLY A 249 -2.26 -1.25 8.84
CA GLY A 249 -1.37 -0.15 8.47
C GLY A 249 -1.97 0.77 7.40
N VAL A 250 -3.27 1.03 7.45
CA VAL A 250 -3.98 1.77 6.42
C VAL A 250 -3.60 3.26 6.41
N PRO A 251 -3.22 3.82 5.24
CA PRO A 251 -3.08 5.27 5.10
C PRO A 251 -4.45 5.96 5.19
N ASP A 252 -4.47 7.21 5.67
CA ASP A 252 -5.66 8.05 5.64
C ASP A 252 -6.19 8.20 4.20
N PRO A 253 -7.39 7.69 3.87
CA PRO A 253 -7.84 7.63 2.47
C PRO A 253 -8.11 9.00 1.84
N VAL A 254 -8.46 10.01 2.65
CA VAL A 254 -8.64 11.38 2.17
C VAL A 254 -7.28 12.03 1.92
N ALA A 255 -6.32 11.83 2.82
CA ALA A 255 -4.96 12.32 2.63
C ALA A 255 -4.26 11.64 1.45
N TRP A 256 -4.50 10.34 1.22
CA TRP A 256 -3.99 9.61 0.06
C TRP A 256 -4.48 10.21 -1.26
N THR A 257 -5.75 10.54 -1.37
CA THR A 257 -6.36 10.99 -2.64
C THR A 257 -6.26 12.50 -2.85
N THR A 258 -7.23 13.24 -2.35
CA THR A 258 -7.39 14.68 -2.62
C THR A 258 -6.79 15.58 -1.55
N GLY A 259 -6.47 15.02 -0.38
CA GLY A 259 -6.22 15.84 0.81
C GLY A 259 -7.49 16.57 1.28
N ARG A 260 -7.37 17.35 2.35
CA ARG A 260 -8.46 18.16 2.90
C ARG A 260 -8.32 19.62 2.43
N GLY A 261 -9.39 20.16 1.90
CA GLY A 261 -9.41 21.54 1.38
C GLY A 261 -8.39 21.74 0.26
N SER A 262 -7.40 22.61 0.48
CA SER A 262 -6.39 22.94 -0.53
C SER A 262 -5.06 22.18 -0.36
N GLN A 263 -4.98 21.20 0.54
CA GLN A 263 -3.72 20.52 0.86
C GLN A 263 -3.00 19.95 -0.37
N ALA A 264 -3.72 19.35 -1.29
CA ALA A 264 -3.12 18.74 -2.50
C ALA A 264 -2.35 19.74 -3.39
N ARG A 265 -2.65 21.04 -3.30
CA ARG A 265 -1.94 22.07 -4.07
C ARG A 265 -0.59 22.47 -3.46
N THR A 266 -0.38 22.22 -2.18
CA THR A 266 0.79 22.70 -1.44
C THR A 266 1.56 21.61 -0.72
N GLN A 267 0.95 20.44 -0.53
CA GLN A 267 1.52 19.34 0.23
C GLN A 267 1.53 18.06 -0.62
N PRO A 268 2.70 17.49 -0.91
CA PRO A 268 2.85 16.17 -1.50
C PRO A 268 2.14 15.07 -0.72
N LEU A 269 1.91 13.93 -1.38
CA LEU A 269 1.18 12.78 -0.83
C LEU A 269 1.64 12.39 0.59
N PHE A 270 2.93 12.10 0.78
CA PHE A 270 3.44 11.61 2.06
C PHE A 270 3.51 12.67 3.16
N ASN A 271 3.58 13.97 2.78
CA ASN A 271 3.45 15.06 3.75
C ASN A 271 2.02 15.15 4.30
N ARG A 272 0.99 14.91 3.45
CA ARG A 272 -0.41 14.86 3.90
C ARG A 272 -0.72 13.65 4.77
N LEU A 273 -0.04 12.52 4.50
CA LEU A 273 -0.15 11.31 5.30
C LEU A 273 0.52 11.44 6.66
N GLY A 274 1.51 12.33 6.80
CA GLY A 274 2.31 12.47 8.02
C GLY A 274 3.34 11.35 8.18
N SER A 275 3.81 10.73 7.08
CA SER A 275 4.72 9.59 7.14
C SER A 275 6.07 9.97 7.77
N ALA A 276 6.56 11.19 7.53
CA ALA A 276 7.79 11.68 8.16
C ALA A 276 7.65 11.79 9.69
N GLU A 277 6.54 12.32 10.16
CA GLU A 277 6.22 12.43 11.59
C GLU A 277 6.07 11.05 12.24
N GLY A 278 5.46 10.08 11.55
CA GLY A 278 5.38 8.69 12.01
C GLY A 278 6.76 8.05 12.14
N ALA A 279 7.60 8.20 11.13
CA ALA A 279 8.98 7.70 11.14
C ALA A 279 9.81 8.32 12.26
N TYR A 280 9.69 9.63 12.46
CA TYR A 280 10.41 10.32 13.52
C TYR A 280 9.94 9.90 14.91
N ALA A 281 8.64 9.74 15.13
CA ALA A 281 8.10 9.23 16.38
C ALA A 281 8.61 7.81 16.69
N THR A 282 8.69 6.94 15.68
CA THR A 282 9.24 5.59 15.81
C THR A 282 10.74 5.61 16.13
N LEU A 283 11.51 6.52 15.52
CA LEU A 283 12.92 6.69 15.84
C LEU A 283 13.14 7.17 17.28
N LEU A 284 12.28 8.05 17.79
CA LEU A 284 12.34 8.48 19.19
C LEU A 284 12.08 7.33 20.15
N GLU A 285 11.19 6.41 19.80
CA GLU A 285 10.95 5.19 20.56
C GLU A 285 12.15 4.23 20.52
N PHE A 286 12.80 4.09 19.34
CA PHE A 286 14.06 3.36 19.25
C PHE A 286 15.10 3.92 20.23
N PHE A 287 15.31 5.23 20.27
CA PHE A 287 16.25 5.85 21.21
C PHE A 287 15.86 5.60 22.67
N ARG A 288 14.58 5.75 22.99
CA ARG A 288 14.05 5.52 24.35
C ARG A 288 14.26 4.07 24.81
N LEU A 289 14.01 3.10 23.91
CA LEU A 289 14.17 1.69 24.23
C LEU A 289 15.64 1.29 24.30
N CYS A 290 16.47 1.82 23.41
CA CYS A 290 17.91 1.61 23.41
C CYS A 290 18.55 2.14 24.72
N ASP A 291 18.20 3.36 25.15
CA ASP A 291 18.68 3.94 26.40
C ASP A 291 18.25 3.07 27.61
N ARG A 292 16.97 2.68 27.66
CA ARG A 292 16.43 1.82 28.72
C ARG A 292 17.09 0.43 28.73
N GLY A 293 17.41 -0.11 27.57
CA GLY A 293 18.07 -1.41 27.41
C GLY A 293 19.47 -1.42 27.97
N GLY A 294 20.16 -0.27 28.02
CA GLY A 294 21.52 -0.19 28.49
C GLY A 294 22.45 -1.13 27.71
N PRO A 295 23.14 -2.06 28.37
CA PRO A 295 24.09 -2.97 27.71
C PRO A 295 23.50 -3.87 26.61
N THR A 296 22.17 -4.07 26.59
CA THR A 296 21.53 -4.87 25.53
C THR A 296 21.34 -4.09 24.23
N CYS A 297 21.61 -2.79 24.22
CA CYS A 297 21.66 -1.97 23.02
C CYS A 297 23.08 -1.45 22.80
N ALA A 298 23.74 -1.86 21.73
CA ALA A 298 25.11 -1.44 21.42
C ALA A 298 25.28 0.09 21.32
N PHE A 299 24.20 0.79 20.95
CA PHE A 299 24.21 2.25 20.76
C PHE A 299 23.74 3.04 22.01
N SER A 300 23.58 2.39 23.19
CA SER A 300 23.01 3.01 24.39
C SER A 300 23.93 3.99 25.12
N GLN A 301 25.25 3.87 24.95
CA GLN A 301 26.20 4.69 25.72
C GLN A 301 26.12 6.17 25.35
N GLY A 302 25.67 7.02 26.30
CA GLY A 302 25.69 8.48 26.18
C GLY A 302 24.59 9.04 25.25
N GLU A 303 23.34 8.90 25.65
CA GLU A 303 22.14 9.47 25.01
C GLU A 303 22.04 9.16 23.51
N PRO A 304 21.40 8.07 23.12
CA PRO A 304 21.32 7.60 21.72
C PRO A 304 20.88 8.68 20.72
N GLY A 305 19.90 9.50 21.08
CA GLY A 305 19.41 10.58 20.21
C GLY A 305 20.46 11.65 19.90
N ARG A 306 21.24 12.09 20.90
CA ARG A 306 22.35 13.04 20.68
C ARG A 306 23.47 12.44 19.86
N ARG A 307 23.78 11.16 20.08
CA ARG A 307 24.80 10.44 19.29
C ARG A 307 24.38 10.31 17.84
N TYR A 308 23.11 9.95 17.59
CA TYR A 308 22.57 9.88 16.24
C TYR A 308 22.63 11.24 15.53
N ALA A 309 22.24 12.32 16.19
CA ALA A 309 22.32 13.67 15.64
C ALA A 309 23.77 14.08 15.31
N ALA A 310 24.72 13.75 16.18
CA ALA A 310 26.14 14.00 15.93
C ALA A 310 26.68 13.16 14.77
N LEU A 311 26.30 11.89 14.67
CA LEU A 311 26.65 11.00 13.55
C LEU A 311 26.07 11.53 12.22
N ALA A 312 24.78 11.87 12.21
CA ALA A 312 24.10 12.46 11.05
C ALA A 312 24.81 13.73 10.55
N LYS A 313 25.19 14.62 11.48
CA LYS A 313 25.95 15.84 11.15
C LYS A 313 27.33 15.54 10.54
N ARG A 314 28.04 14.54 11.04
CA ARG A 314 29.33 14.14 10.48
C ARG A 314 29.18 13.55 9.08
N LEU A 315 28.18 12.67 8.87
CA LEU A 315 27.91 12.06 7.56
C LEU A 315 27.38 13.07 6.53
N LEU A 316 26.69 14.11 6.97
CA LEU A 316 26.30 15.23 6.11
C LEU A 316 27.50 16.02 5.60
N ALA A 317 28.55 16.18 6.44
CA ALA A 317 29.78 16.85 6.05
C ALA A 317 30.69 15.96 5.21
N ASN A 318 30.85 14.67 5.57
CA ASN A 318 31.73 13.72 4.88
C ASN A 318 31.17 12.30 5.02
N PRO A 319 31.00 11.55 3.90
CA PRO A 319 30.62 10.16 3.96
C PRO A 319 31.63 9.30 4.73
N ALA A 320 31.14 8.33 5.50
CA ALA A 320 31.99 7.32 6.13
C ALA A 320 32.49 6.33 5.09
N GLN A 321 33.80 6.05 5.10
CA GLN A 321 34.38 5.02 4.22
C GLN A 321 34.27 3.67 4.92
N THR A 322 33.52 2.73 4.33
CA THR A 322 33.40 1.35 4.83
C THR A 322 33.96 0.34 3.81
N PRO A 323 34.22 -0.90 4.21
CA PRO A 323 34.64 -1.95 3.27
C PRO A 323 33.67 -2.14 2.09
N ASP A 324 32.37 -1.92 2.34
CA ASP A 324 31.29 -2.08 1.35
C ASP A 324 31.03 -0.81 0.51
N GLY A 325 31.82 0.22 0.71
CA GLY A 325 31.70 1.51 0.04
C GLY A 325 31.33 2.68 0.98
N PRO A 326 31.21 3.89 0.42
CA PRO A 326 30.88 5.07 1.22
C PRO A 326 29.45 5.02 1.74
N VAL A 327 29.27 5.36 3.02
CA VAL A 327 27.95 5.54 3.66
C VAL A 327 27.71 7.04 3.85
N THR A 328 26.72 7.56 3.14
CA THR A 328 26.32 8.98 3.20
C THR A 328 25.30 9.25 4.32
N TYR A 329 24.98 10.52 4.56
CA TYR A 329 23.83 10.91 5.37
C TYR A 329 22.51 10.31 4.84
N ALA A 330 22.30 10.34 3.51
CA ALA A 330 21.11 9.79 2.91
C ALA A 330 21.00 8.26 3.09
N ASP A 331 22.13 7.53 3.09
CA ASP A 331 22.16 6.10 3.40
C ASP A 331 21.85 5.83 4.88
N LEU A 332 22.38 6.63 5.81
CA LEU A 332 22.04 6.53 7.23
C LEU A 332 20.53 6.65 7.45
N VAL A 333 19.91 7.68 6.87
CA VAL A 333 18.46 7.93 7.03
C VAL A 333 17.64 6.81 6.42
N ALA A 334 17.95 6.37 5.20
CA ALA A 334 17.23 5.30 4.52
C ALA A 334 17.33 3.97 5.29
N ARG A 335 18.54 3.56 5.72
CA ARG A 335 18.74 2.34 6.52
C ARG A 335 18.02 2.41 7.87
N THR A 336 18.00 3.59 8.49
CA THR A 336 17.25 3.79 9.75
C THR A 336 15.76 3.61 9.51
N LEU A 337 15.20 4.19 8.44
CA LEU A 337 13.79 4.04 8.11
C LEU A 337 13.42 2.59 7.80
N ASP A 338 14.24 1.90 7.00
CA ASP A 338 14.03 0.48 6.69
C ASP A 338 13.96 -0.38 7.97
N ALA A 339 14.86 -0.10 8.94
CA ALA A 339 14.85 -0.80 10.21
C ALA A 339 13.65 -0.44 11.08
N MET A 340 13.11 0.79 10.99
CA MET A 340 11.92 1.18 11.74
C MET A 340 10.67 0.40 11.34
N GLU A 341 10.64 -0.21 10.15
CA GLU A 341 9.49 -1.03 9.71
C GLU A 341 9.33 -2.32 10.51
N ASP A 342 10.44 -2.87 11.04
CA ASP A 342 10.40 -4.10 11.84
C ASP A 342 11.25 -3.99 13.12
N PRO A 343 10.63 -3.97 14.32
CA PRO A 343 11.36 -3.86 15.58
C PRO A 343 12.33 -5.01 15.87
N ALA A 344 12.17 -6.16 15.21
CA ALA A 344 13.13 -7.28 15.33
C ALA A 344 14.50 -6.93 14.74
N THR A 345 14.59 -5.98 13.84
CA THR A 345 15.85 -5.52 13.21
C THR A 345 16.58 -4.45 14.02
N TRP A 346 15.96 -3.89 15.07
CA TRP A 346 16.52 -2.79 15.84
C TRP A 346 17.86 -3.08 16.54
N PRO A 347 18.12 -4.31 17.05
CA PRO A 347 19.45 -4.63 17.56
C PRO A 347 20.54 -4.49 16.50
N GLY A 348 20.30 -5.00 15.28
CA GLY A 348 21.24 -4.86 14.17
C GLY A 348 21.44 -3.40 13.71
N LEU A 349 20.39 -2.57 13.76
CA LEU A 349 20.53 -1.13 13.55
C LEU A 349 21.43 -0.50 14.62
N ALA A 350 21.25 -0.85 15.90
CA ALA A 350 22.08 -0.32 17.00
C ALA A 350 23.56 -0.66 16.81
N ASP A 351 23.88 -1.89 16.37
CA ASP A 351 25.24 -2.31 16.02
C ASP A 351 25.81 -1.49 14.86
N THR A 352 25.02 -1.29 13.81
CA THR A 352 25.41 -0.47 12.65
C THR A 352 25.69 0.98 13.04
N LEU A 353 24.80 1.56 13.85
CA LEU A 353 24.99 2.95 14.35
C LEU A 353 26.22 3.08 15.22
N GLN A 354 26.51 2.10 16.09
CA GLN A 354 27.70 2.07 16.93
C GLN A 354 28.98 2.01 16.09
N GLN A 355 29.00 1.16 15.06
CA GLN A 355 30.14 1.05 14.16
C GLN A 355 30.40 2.36 13.40
N LEU A 356 29.36 2.93 12.77
CA LEU A 356 29.47 4.20 12.04
C LEU A 356 29.91 5.34 12.95
N ASP A 357 29.38 5.42 14.17
CA ASP A 357 29.76 6.43 15.16
C ASP A 357 31.24 6.32 15.54
N SER A 358 31.72 5.09 15.77
CA SER A 358 33.14 4.83 16.09
C SER A 358 34.08 5.18 14.93
N MET A 359 33.70 4.83 13.69
CA MET A 359 34.51 5.11 12.50
C MET A 359 34.60 6.58 12.13
N THR A 360 33.57 7.37 12.48
CA THR A 360 33.46 8.79 12.06
C THR A 360 33.89 9.76 13.15
N ARG A 361 34.18 9.29 14.37
CA ARG A 361 34.75 10.15 15.44
C ARG A 361 36.16 10.60 15.05
N PRO A 362 36.54 11.84 15.31
CA PRO A 362 37.91 12.27 15.12
C PRO A 362 38.86 11.39 15.96
N GLN A 363 39.70 10.63 15.29
CA GLN A 363 40.79 9.90 15.95
C GLN A 363 41.98 10.84 16.07
N VAL A 364 42.47 11.07 17.28
CA VAL A 364 43.73 11.76 17.48
C VAL A 364 44.85 10.86 16.96
N GLY A 365 45.40 11.19 15.76
CA GLY A 365 46.56 10.48 15.20
C GLY A 365 46.31 9.52 14.03
N ALA A 366 45.18 9.56 13.36
CA ALA A 366 44.95 8.65 12.22
C ALA A 366 45.55 9.15 10.91
N ALA A 367 46.38 8.32 10.31
CA ALA A 367 46.92 8.48 8.94
C ALA A 367 45.80 8.40 7.89
N THR A 368 45.97 9.16 6.82
CA THR A 368 45.09 9.22 5.64
C THR A 368 44.72 7.84 5.09
N VAL A 369 43.45 7.50 5.15
CA VAL A 369 42.88 6.29 4.55
C VAL A 369 42.79 6.48 3.03
N ARG A 370 43.36 5.53 2.27
CA ARG A 370 43.31 5.48 0.81
C ARG A 370 41.85 5.41 0.33
N LYS A 371 41.52 6.21 -0.70
CA LYS A 371 40.24 6.12 -1.41
C LYS A 371 40.08 4.74 -2.01
N ALA A 372 39.12 3.96 -1.53
CA ALA A 372 38.66 2.75 -2.17
C ALA A 372 37.86 3.09 -3.43
N GLN A 373 38.15 2.42 -4.54
CA GLN A 373 37.34 2.54 -5.75
C GLN A 373 36.03 1.76 -5.57
N PRO A 374 34.90 2.26 -6.06
CA PRO A 374 33.63 1.57 -5.96
C PRO A 374 33.69 0.28 -6.78
N THR A 375 33.49 -0.85 -6.12
CA THR A 375 33.33 -2.15 -6.79
C THR A 375 31.92 -2.20 -7.36
N ARG A 376 31.80 -2.26 -8.69
CA ARG A 376 30.52 -2.56 -9.34
C ARG A 376 30.10 -3.97 -8.94
N LEU A 377 29.04 -4.08 -8.13
CA LEU A 377 28.37 -5.33 -7.89
C LEU A 377 27.70 -5.77 -9.19
N THR A 378 28.16 -6.87 -9.76
CA THR A 378 27.46 -7.57 -10.84
C THR A 378 26.22 -8.21 -10.25
N VAL A 379 25.07 -7.59 -10.44
CA VAL A 379 23.78 -8.16 -10.07
C VAL A 379 23.47 -9.28 -11.07
N PRO A 380 23.11 -10.51 -10.62
CA PRO A 380 22.61 -11.55 -11.51
C PRO A 380 21.47 -11.00 -12.36
N GLN A 381 21.36 -11.48 -13.61
CA GLN A 381 20.33 -11.06 -14.58
C GLN A 381 18.93 -11.30 -14.00
N GLN A 382 18.43 -10.36 -13.20
CA GLN A 382 17.09 -10.42 -12.63
C GLN A 382 16.09 -10.05 -13.73
N ARG A 383 15.00 -10.84 -13.81
CA ARG A 383 13.85 -10.50 -14.64
C ARG A 383 13.44 -9.06 -14.35
N TYR A 384 13.26 -8.22 -15.38
CA TYR A 384 12.83 -6.83 -15.19
C TYR A 384 11.46 -6.79 -14.50
N ARG A 385 11.49 -6.44 -13.24
CA ARG A 385 10.30 -6.20 -12.40
C ARG A 385 10.08 -4.70 -12.38
N ASN A 386 8.91 -4.24 -12.78
CA ASN A 386 8.60 -2.81 -12.91
C ASN A 386 8.33 -2.12 -11.56
N ILE A 387 9.21 -2.35 -10.58
CA ILE A 387 9.08 -1.76 -9.24
C ILE A 387 9.17 -0.23 -9.32
N LEU A 388 10.02 0.28 -10.22
CA LEU A 388 10.23 1.71 -10.40
C LEU A 388 8.98 2.42 -10.98
N GLU A 389 8.25 1.77 -11.88
CA GLU A 389 7.04 2.30 -12.52
C GLU A 389 5.77 1.94 -11.75
N GLY A 390 5.76 0.83 -11.02
CA GLY A 390 4.58 0.30 -10.36
C GLY A 390 4.06 1.22 -9.27
N PHE A 391 4.95 1.77 -8.43
CA PHE A 391 4.56 2.73 -7.39
C PHE A 391 3.91 3.99 -8.00
N PRO A 392 4.57 4.75 -8.90
CA PRO A 392 3.97 5.96 -9.45
C PRO A 392 2.75 5.66 -10.32
N GLY A 393 2.74 4.53 -11.05
CA GLY A 393 1.57 4.13 -11.84
C GLY A 393 0.29 4.11 -11.04
N VAL A 394 0.34 3.65 -9.80
CA VAL A 394 -0.81 3.60 -8.89
C VAL A 394 -0.95 4.89 -8.08
N ALA A 395 0.09 5.26 -7.32
CA ALA A 395 0.01 6.37 -6.37
C ALA A 395 -0.28 7.72 -7.04
N CYS A 396 0.32 7.97 -8.22
CA CYS A 396 0.09 9.21 -8.95
C CYS A 396 -1.24 9.21 -9.71
N SER A 397 -1.80 8.03 -10.03
CA SER A 397 -3.15 7.93 -10.57
C SER A 397 -4.24 8.18 -9.52
N ASP A 398 -3.98 7.82 -8.26
CA ASP A 398 -4.93 8.00 -7.16
C ASP A 398 -4.90 9.42 -6.57
N SER A 399 -3.74 10.07 -6.56
CA SER A 399 -3.44 11.22 -5.68
C SER A 399 -3.29 12.52 -6.45
N ASP A 400 -3.93 13.59 -5.97
CA ASP A 400 -3.61 14.95 -6.36
C ASP A 400 -2.31 15.40 -5.66
N ASN A 401 -1.44 16.07 -6.39
CA ASN A 401 -0.15 16.55 -5.89
C ASN A 401 0.15 17.96 -6.41
N PRO A 402 1.05 18.71 -5.76
CA PRO A 402 1.44 20.03 -6.25
C PRO A 402 2.03 19.96 -7.66
N ALA A 403 1.57 20.85 -8.54
CA ALA A 403 2.08 20.95 -9.91
C ALA A 403 3.40 21.74 -10.01
N ASP A 404 3.69 22.60 -9.02
CA ASP A 404 4.90 23.42 -8.95
C ASP A 404 6.02 22.73 -8.16
N VAL A 405 7.21 22.61 -8.75
CA VAL A 405 8.39 22.03 -8.09
C VAL A 405 8.77 22.81 -6.82
N GLY A 406 8.66 24.13 -6.83
CA GLY A 406 8.93 24.94 -5.66
C GLY A 406 8.00 24.64 -4.46
N ALA A 407 6.80 24.09 -4.71
CA ALA A 407 5.95 23.60 -3.62
C ALA A 407 6.54 22.35 -2.94
N TRP A 408 7.23 21.49 -3.70
CA TRP A 408 7.92 20.30 -3.16
C TRP A 408 9.12 20.71 -2.32
N GLU A 409 9.94 21.65 -2.78
CA GLU A 409 11.08 22.19 -2.04
C GLU A 409 10.62 22.79 -0.70
N ARG A 410 9.61 23.66 -0.74
CA ARG A 410 9.03 24.25 0.49
C ARG A 410 8.43 23.19 1.44
N ALA A 411 7.79 22.18 0.90
CA ALA A 411 7.22 21.09 1.68
C ALA A 411 8.32 20.23 2.33
N ALA A 412 9.42 19.95 1.61
CA ALA A 412 10.58 19.24 2.13
C ALA A 412 11.20 19.97 3.33
N ASP A 413 11.46 21.26 3.18
CA ASP A 413 12.02 22.10 4.24
C ASP A 413 11.08 22.21 5.47
N ALA A 414 9.77 22.34 5.22
CA ALA A 414 8.78 22.39 6.29
C ALA A 414 8.66 21.05 7.03
N SER A 415 8.76 19.95 6.31
CA SER A 415 8.69 18.60 6.88
C SER A 415 9.95 18.27 7.68
N ASP A 416 11.15 18.63 7.21
CA ASP A 416 12.40 18.42 7.94
C ASP A 416 12.42 19.17 9.28
N ARG A 417 11.81 20.34 9.36
CA ARG A 417 11.68 21.07 10.64
C ARG A 417 10.78 20.35 11.64
N LYS A 418 9.78 19.60 11.18
CA LYS A 418 8.82 18.87 12.03
C LYS A 418 9.33 17.46 12.37
N ALA A 419 9.92 16.81 11.40
CA ALA A 419 10.38 15.43 11.46
C ALA A 419 11.80 15.35 10.89
N PRO A 420 12.81 15.74 11.69
CA PRO A 420 14.21 15.69 11.28
C PRO A 420 14.60 14.34 10.71
N TYR A 421 15.44 14.36 9.68
CA TYR A 421 15.92 13.20 8.89
C TYR A 421 14.91 12.69 7.85
N PHE A 422 13.64 12.52 8.20
CA PHE A 422 12.65 11.84 7.35
C PHE A 422 11.78 12.78 6.53
N GLY A 423 11.74 14.08 6.86
CA GLY A 423 10.90 15.05 6.17
C GLY A 423 11.20 15.13 4.68
N ARG A 424 12.46 15.34 4.34
CA ARG A 424 12.95 15.43 2.96
C ARG A 424 12.83 14.08 2.24
N TYR A 425 13.16 12.96 2.90
CA TYR A 425 13.02 11.61 2.36
C TYR A 425 11.59 11.36 1.87
N TRP A 426 10.59 11.47 2.74
CA TRP A 426 9.20 11.18 2.39
C TRP A 426 8.62 12.19 1.40
N THR A 427 9.03 13.45 1.46
CA THR A 427 8.59 14.44 0.48
C THR A 427 9.04 14.04 -0.92
N TRP A 428 10.32 13.82 -1.14
CA TRP A 428 10.88 13.51 -2.45
C TRP A 428 10.54 12.11 -2.96
N PHE A 429 10.16 11.18 -2.08
CA PHE A 429 9.74 9.83 -2.49
C PHE A 429 8.55 9.83 -3.46
N SER A 430 7.65 10.80 -3.37
CA SER A 430 6.48 10.91 -4.26
C SER A 430 6.60 11.99 -5.35
N SER A 431 7.78 12.64 -5.51
CA SER A 431 7.95 13.77 -6.44
C SER A 431 7.74 13.41 -7.91
N ILE A 432 7.94 12.16 -8.27
CA ILE A 432 7.61 11.61 -9.59
C ILE A 432 6.14 11.88 -9.98
N CYS A 433 5.24 12.05 -9.02
CA CYS A 433 3.84 12.38 -9.30
C CYS A 433 3.65 13.78 -9.88
N GLN A 434 4.62 14.69 -9.74
CA GLN A 434 4.55 16.03 -10.34
C GLN A 434 4.59 15.96 -11.88
N PRO A 435 5.55 15.28 -12.55
CA PRO A 435 5.57 15.14 -13.99
C PRO A 435 4.82 13.90 -14.52
N TRP A 436 4.16 13.08 -13.66
CA TRP A 436 3.58 11.81 -14.08
C TRP A 436 2.56 11.98 -15.22
N PRO A 437 2.69 11.24 -16.36
CA PRO A 437 1.85 11.43 -17.52
C PRO A 437 0.49 10.73 -17.43
N GLY A 438 0.38 9.62 -16.64
CA GLY A 438 -0.84 8.84 -16.54
C GLY A 438 -1.94 9.59 -15.77
N ARG A 439 -3.19 9.50 -16.27
CA ARG A 439 -4.35 10.15 -15.66
C ARG A 439 -5.54 9.21 -15.70
N ASP A 440 -5.91 8.69 -14.54
CA ASP A 440 -7.15 7.93 -14.39
C ASP A 440 -8.27 8.86 -13.92
N THR A 441 -9.19 9.18 -14.82
CA THR A 441 -10.33 10.08 -14.54
C THR A 441 -11.40 9.42 -13.68
N ARG A 442 -11.34 8.09 -13.47
CA ARG A 442 -12.32 7.30 -12.70
C ARG A 442 -11.77 6.85 -11.36
N ARG A 443 -10.64 7.40 -10.94
CA ARG A 443 -10.10 7.13 -9.60
C ARG A 443 -11.16 7.38 -8.52
N TYR A 444 -11.16 6.55 -7.50
CA TYR A 444 -12.09 6.69 -6.39
C TYR A 444 -11.56 7.67 -5.34
N THR A 445 -12.26 8.75 -5.11
CA THR A 445 -11.88 9.80 -4.13
C THR A 445 -12.85 9.90 -2.95
N GLY A 446 -13.75 8.95 -2.80
CA GLY A 446 -14.79 8.91 -1.78
C GLY A 446 -16.21 8.97 -2.36
N PRO A 447 -17.22 8.98 -1.52
CA PRO A 447 -17.17 9.02 -0.06
C PRO A 447 -16.67 7.71 0.57
N TRP A 448 -16.03 7.81 1.76
CA TRP A 448 -15.49 6.69 2.52
C TRP A 448 -16.43 6.21 3.64
N THR A 449 -17.74 6.38 3.46
CA THR A 449 -18.75 6.27 4.51
C THR A 449 -19.82 5.21 4.24
N LYS A 450 -19.59 4.28 3.30
CA LYS A 450 -20.58 3.26 2.96
C LYS A 450 -20.64 2.17 4.04
N PRO A 451 -21.82 1.84 4.59
CA PRO A 451 -21.97 0.74 5.53
C PRO A 451 -21.81 -0.61 4.79
N THR A 452 -20.87 -1.42 5.22
CA THR A 452 -20.60 -2.75 4.66
C THR A 452 -21.56 -3.80 5.17
N ALA A 453 -21.73 -4.93 4.46
CA ALA A 453 -22.59 -6.05 4.88
C ALA A 453 -22.15 -6.63 6.23
N ASN A 454 -20.85 -6.81 6.45
CA ASN A 454 -20.25 -7.20 7.73
C ASN A 454 -19.29 -6.12 8.22
N PRO A 455 -18.96 -6.06 9.52
CA PRO A 455 -17.99 -5.12 10.05
C PRO A 455 -16.61 -5.31 9.41
N VAL A 456 -15.84 -4.24 9.25
CA VAL A 456 -14.45 -4.24 8.79
C VAL A 456 -13.50 -4.16 9.98
N LEU A 457 -12.49 -5.02 10.03
CA LEU A 457 -11.42 -4.96 11.03
C LEU A 457 -10.30 -4.05 10.50
N ILE A 458 -10.04 -2.97 11.21
CA ILE A 458 -8.94 -2.04 10.94
C ILE A 458 -7.89 -2.25 12.01
N VAL A 459 -6.63 -2.46 11.61
CA VAL A 459 -5.51 -2.63 12.53
C VAL A 459 -4.54 -1.48 12.35
N GLY A 460 -4.00 -0.95 13.45
CA GLY A 460 -3.02 0.13 13.40
C GLY A 460 -2.02 0.06 14.54
N ASN A 461 -0.75 0.29 14.20
CA ASN A 461 0.35 0.35 15.15
C ASN A 461 0.55 1.79 15.63
N ARG A 462 0.76 1.99 16.93
CA ARG A 462 0.97 3.35 17.47
C ARG A 462 2.19 4.03 16.88
N PHE A 463 3.26 3.30 16.65
CA PHE A 463 4.50 3.81 16.09
C PHE A 463 4.76 3.14 14.73
N ASP A 464 3.92 3.47 13.74
CA ASP A 464 4.08 3.05 12.35
C ASP A 464 4.88 4.12 11.58
N PRO A 465 6.06 3.78 11.02
CA PRO A 465 6.94 4.74 10.36
C PRO A 465 6.51 5.12 8.94
N ALA A 466 5.57 4.41 8.35
CA ALA A 466 5.14 4.62 6.95
C ALA A 466 3.69 5.09 6.86
N SER A 467 2.76 4.38 7.52
CA SER A 467 1.33 4.70 7.59
C SER A 467 0.94 5.04 9.03
N PRO A 468 1.10 6.30 9.45
CA PRO A 468 0.87 6.68 10.85
C PRO A 468 -0.48 6.23 11.39
N TYR A 469 -0.51 5.80 12.64
CA TYR A 469 -1.69 5.31 13.38
C TYR A 469 -2.96 6.16 13.15
N GLN A 470 -2.78 7.47 12.93
CA GLN A 470 -3.87 8.40 12.66
C GLN A 470 -4.67 8.03 11.39
N GLY A 471 -4.03 7.38 10.40
CA GLY A 471 -4.72 6.85 9.21
C GLY A 471 -5.77 5.80 9.58
N ALA A 472 -5.40 4.84 10.42
CA ALA A 472 -6.32 3.81 10.94
C ALA A 472 -7.46 4.42 11.77
N VAL A 473 -7.15 5.38 12.65
CA VAL A 473 -8.16 6.12 13.43
C VAL A 473 -9.12 6.88 12.51
N THR A 474 -8.60 7.52 11.47
CA THR A 474 -9.42 8.27 10.51
C THR A 474 -10.35 7.35 9.74
N LEU A 475 -9.85 6.24 9.19
CA LEU A 475 -10.70 5.30 8.47
C LEU A 475 -11.77 4.69 9.38
N ALA A 476 -11.43 4.36 10.62
CA ALA A 476 -12.38 3.82 11.59
C ALA A 476 -13.52 4.79 11.95
N ARG A 477 -13.26 6.10 11.89
CA ARG A 477 -14.30 7.13 12.06
C ARG A 477 -15.14 7.33 10.81
N LEU A 478 -14.55 7.17 9.63
CA LEU A 478 -15.25 7.35 8.35
C LEU A 478 -16.15 6.16 8.02
N LEU A 479 -15.69 4.93 8.25
CA LEU A 479 -16.38 3.71 7.84
C LEU A 479 -17.33 3.22 8.96
N PRO A 480 -18.67 3.33 8.81
CA PRO A 480 -19.62 3.19 9.92
C PRO A 480 -19.61 1.82 10.60
N ARG A 481 -19.39 0.76 9.83
CA ARG A 481 -19.33 -0.63 10.33
C ARG A 481 -17.90 -1.11 10.37
N SER A 482 -17.06 -0.49 11.20
CA SER A 482 -15.66 -0.89 11.38
C SER A 482 -15.31 -1.04 12.86
N ARG A 483 -14.20 -1.74 13.10
CA ARG A 483 -13.60 -1.91 14.42
C ARG A 483 -12.10 -1.65 14.32
N LEU A 484 -11.62 -0.69 15.10
CA LEU A 484 -10.19 -0.47 15.27
C LEU A 484 -9.64 -1.42 16.33
N LEU A 485 -8.58 -2.14 15.97
CA LEU A 485 -7.74 -2.94 16.84
C LEU A 485 -6.36 -2.28 16.87
N THR A 486 -5.88 -1.94 18.04
CA THR A 486 -4.64 -1.19 18.21
C THR A 486 -3.51 -2.12 18.65
N LEU A 487 -2.38 -2.07 17.95
CA LEU A 487 -1.10 -2.56 18.48
C LEU A 487 -0.40 -1.40 19.20
N ASP A 488 -0.24 -1.50 20.51
CA ASP A 488 0.59 -0.58 21.32
C ASP A 488 2.07 -0.96 21.17
N GLY A 489 2.58 -0.81 19.96
CA GLY A 489 3.87 -1.30 19.51
C GLY A 489 4.41 -0.51 18.32
N TRP A 490 5.46 -1.05 17.72
CA TRP A 490 6.29 -0.39 16.71
C TRP A 490 6.28 -1.18 15.39
N GLY A 491 6.66 -0.48 14.33
CA GLY A 491 6.85 -1.07 13.00
C GLY A 491 5.67 -0.86 12.07
N HIS A 492 5.91 -1.12 10.80
CA HIS A 492 4.91 -0.98 9.74
C HIS A 492 4.11 -2.28 9.63
N THR A 493 2.77 -2.19 9.71
CA THR A 493 1.81 -3.31 9.86
C THR A 493 2.05 -4.15 11.12
N SER A 494 1.08 -4.97 11.51
CA SER A 494 1.10 -5.73 12.78
C SER A 494 1.31 -7.22 12.60
N GLU A 495 1.25 -7.72 11.35
CA GLU A 495 1.37 -9.13 11.03
C GLU A 495 2.65 -9.73 11.62
N GLY A 496 2.51 -10.84 12.38
CA GLY A 496 3.62 -11.55 13.01
C GLY A 496 4.34 -10.79 14.13
N LYS A 497 3.83 -9.63 14.56
CA LYS A 497 4.43 -8.83 15.64
C LYS A 497 3.71 -8.97 16.98
N SER A 498 2.48 -9.55 16.96
CA SER A 498 1.65 -9.71 18.15
C SER A 498 0.69 -10.89 18.03
N SER A 499 0.91 -11.92 18.83
CA SER A 499 0.01 -13.08 18.94
C SER A 499 -1.42 -12.69 19.32
N CYS A 500 -1.58 -11.58 20.06
CA CYS A 500 -2.89 -11.00 20.38
C CYS A 500 -3.59 -10.46 19.11
N ILE A 501 -2.88 -9.72 18.25
CA ILE A 501 -3.41 -9.24 16.96
C ILE A 501 -3.77 -10.42 16.07
N ASP A 502 -2.87 -11.41 15.95
CA ASP A 502 -3.05 -12.58 15.10
C ASP A 502 -4.28 -13.39 15.55
N ALA A 503 -4.46 -13.61 16.85
CA ALA A 503 -5.64 -14.31 17.38
C ALA A 503 -6.96 -13.57 17.12
N HIS A 504 -6.98 -12.25 17.20
CA HIS A 504 -8.16 -11.44 16.85
C HIS A 504 -8.45 -11.47 15.35
N THR A 505 -7.42 -11.40 14.52
CA THR A 505 -7.50 -11.46 13.07
C THR A 505 -8.03 -12.82 12.60
N ASP A 506 -7.46 -13.91 13.11
CA ASP A 506 -7.91 -15.27 12.78
C ASP A 506 -9.35 -15.51 13.19
N ARG A 507 -9.73 -15.15 14.42
CA ARG A 507 -11.12 -15.23 14.88
C ARG A 507 -12.06 -14.45 13.97
N TYR A 508 -11.66 -13.24 13.57
CA TYR A 508 -12.47 -12.41 12.68
C TYR A 508 -12.60 -13.04 11.29
N LEU A 509 -11.52 -13.55 10.70
CA LEU A 509 -11.54 -14.24 9.40
C LEU A 509 -12.45 -15.46 9.42
N LEU A 510 -12.41 -16.25 10.50
CA LEU A 510 -13.23 -17.45 10.67
C LEU A 510 -14.72 -17.12 10.89
N THR A 511 -15.01 -16.14 11.74
CA THR A 511 -16.37 -15.91 12.29
C THR A 511 -17.02 -14.59 11.94
N THR A 512 -16.31 -13.66 11.34
CA THR A 512 -16.68 -12.25 11.10
C THR A 512 -16.95 -11.44 12.39
N ARG A 513 -16.61 -12.00 13.56
CA ARG A 513 -16.78 -11.32 14.86
C ARG A 513 -15.58 -10.44 15.14
N VAL A 514 -15.82 -9.13 15.23
CA VAL A 514 -14.79 -8.15 15.59
C VAL A 514 -14.52 -8.12 17.10
N PRO A 515 -13.33 -7.70 17.54
CA PRO A 515 -12.99 -7.52 18.96
C PRO A 515 -13.90 -6.48 19.65
N ALA A 516 -13.86 -6.42 20.96
CA ALA A 516 -14.51 -5.37 21.74
C ALA A 516 -14.01 -3.97 21.31
N ARG A 517 -14.77 -2.91 21.63
CA ARG A 517 -14.29 -1.54 21.43
C ARG A 517 -13.03 -1.31 22.26
N ASP A 518 -12.12 -0.48 21.74
CA ASP A 518 -10.92 -0.05 22.43
C ASP A 518 -9.97 -1.20 22.85
N THR A 519 -10.05 -2.34 22.12
CA THR A 519 -9.11 -3.44 22.31
C THR A 519 -7.70 -2.98 21.90
N VAL A 520 -6.74 -3.14 22.81
CA VAL A 520 -5.32 -2.84 22.61
C VAL A 520 -4.51 -4.11 22.88
N CYS A 521 -3.72 -4.49 21.89
CA CYS A 521 -2.73 -5.56 21.97
C CYS A 521 -1.33 -4.99 22.24
N ARG A 522 -0.43 -5.83 22.74
CA ARG A 522 1.00 -5.52 22.91
C ARG A 522 1.83 -6.35 21.96
N PRO A 523 3.02 -5.88 21.54
CA PRO A 523 3.94 -6.68 20.74
C PRO A 523 4.52 -7.83 21.57
N ASP A 524 4.80 -8.96 20.91
CA ASP A 524 5.42 -10.12 21.56
C ASP A 524 6.92 -9.87 21.82
N ILE A 525 7.55 -9.06 20.98
CA ILE A 525 8.97 -8.69 21.09
C ILE A 525 9.08 -7.22 21.47
N VAL A 526 9.78 -6.94 22.55
CA VAL A 526 10.19 -5.60 22.95
C VAL A 526 11.69 -5.46 22.67
N PRO A 527 12.11 -4.60 21.73
CA PRO A 527 13.52 -4.42 21.42
C PRO A 527 14.35 -4.08 22.67
N PHE A 528 15.55 -4.65 22.75
CA PHE A 528 16.49 -4.43 23.84
C PHE A 528 16.01 -4.83 25.23
N ALA A 529 14.89 -5.56 25.36
CA ALA A 529 14.49 -6.12 26.64
C ALA A 529 15.57 -7.08 27.17
N LYS A 530 15.87 -6.99 28.46
CA LYS A 530 16.74 -7.98 29.11
C LYS A 530 16.09 -9.36 28.95
N PRO A 531 16.88 -10.41 28.60
CA PRO A 531 16.36 -11.77 28.63
C PRO A 531 15.73 -11.99 30.02
N ALA A 532 14.49 -12.50 30.05
CA ALA A 532 13.89 -12.93 31.30
C ALA A 532 14.88 -13.90 31.95
N ALA A 533 15.36 -13.58 33.15
CA ALA A 533 16.21 -14.49 33.90
C ALA A 533 15.46 -15.82 33.94
N ALA A 534 16.05 -16.86 33.36
CA ALA A 534 15.51 -18.20 33.45
C ALA A 534 15.26 -18.44 34.94
N GLN A 535 13.99 -18.53 35.34
CA GLN A 535 13.63 -18.99 36.65
C GLN A 535 14.12 -20.43 36.68
N LEU A 536 15.33 -20.63 37.20
CA LEU A 536 15.81 -21.91 37.65
C LEU A 536 14.77 -22.41 38.65
N ALA A 537 13.95 -23.35 38.20
CA ALA A 537 13.09 -24.11 39.08
C ALA A 537 13.99 -24.77 40.15
N SER A 538 14.05 -24.14 41.31
CA SER A 538 14.49 -24.79 42.52
C SER A 538 13.41 -25.85 42.84
N GLY A 539 13.64 -27.06 42.31
CA GLY A 539 12.90 -28.22 42.73
C GLY A 539 13.07 -28.40 44.23
N PRO A 540 12.03 -28.82 44.98
CA PRO A 540 12.16 -29.09 46.40
C PRO A 540 13.13 -30.26 46.59
N ALA A 541 14.12 -30.03 47.44
CA ALA A 541 15.01 -31.08 47.92
C ALA A 541 14.17 -32.15 48.66
N GLU A 542 14.07 -33.32 48.09
CA GLU A 542 13.47 -34.49 48.70
C GLU A 542 14.35 -34.93 49.87
N HIS A 543 13.89 -34.64 51.08
CA HIS A 543 14.47 -35.19 52.30
C HIS A 543 14.17 -36.69 52.34
N ALA A 544 15.12 -37.51 51.94
CA ALA A 544 15.18 -38.91 52.35
C ALA A 544 15.54 -38.96 53.82
N ARG A 545 14.62 -39.41 54.64
CA ARG A 545 14.91 -40.02 55.99
C ARG A 545 14.26 -41.40 56.10
N SER A 546 15.17 -42.34 56.29
CA SER A 546 15.07 -43.66 56.91
C SER A 546 13.89 -44.58 56.60
#